data_935aa922aa5dacbf1899b2a63df91804
#
_entry.id   935aa922aa5dacbf1899b2a63df91804
#
_cell.length_a   1.000
_cell.length_b   1.000
_cell.length_c   1.000
_cell.angle_alpha   90.00
_cell.angle_beta   90.00
_cell.angle_gamma   90.00
#
_symmetry.space_group_name_H-M   'P 1'
#
loop_
_entity.id
_entity.type
_entity.pdbx_description
1 polymer ?
#
loop_
_entity_poly.entity_id
_entity_poly.type
_entity_poly.pdbx_seq_one_letter_code
_entity_poly.pdbx_strand_id
1 'polypeptide(L)'
;MKGPIKSIVLGALLACTLFGAISSLRAQAGRGDWTIRKSEQPGKIIFTLIISDRHNRSNHEVEEPLGDFHGVDLSKPGKQNVEFTLARDAGKFECEGFLHDGEGAGVFHFSANANYPQAMRALGFEGIDSEKQLEMAMIDVSLEFAKEMKAERLEGLDTDKLIAFRIFGVSKVYIEELRSLGLSAADSDKLVAFRIHGVSPEMIRYLQKAGYTPDEDTLVAMRIHGATPEWMDEMKRAGYDHIELQEMIGFRIHGVSPEFITELHELGYKRPEPEQLIAMRIHGVTPEFIKDMRSHGMQDLTIDKLVSLRIQGID
;
A
#
# COMPACT_ATOMS: atom_id res chain seq x y z
N MET A 1 -10.74 37.30 3.95
CA MET A 1 -9.63 36.95 4.89
C MET A 1 -9.47 35.45 4.81
N LYS A 2 -8.46 35.02 4.04
CA LYS A 2 -8.17 33.60 3.81
C LYS A 2 -7.30 33.10 4.97
N GLY A 3 -7.88 32.35 5.90
CA GLY A 3 -7.13 31.60 6.90
C GLY A 3 -6.75 30.23 6.33
N PRO A 4 -5.54 29.74 6.53
CA PRO A 4 -5.13 28.45 6.03
C PRO A 4 -5.88 27.35 6.77
N ILE A 5 -6.50 26.45 6.03
CA ILE A 5 -7.03 25.17 6.53
C ILE A 5 -5.81 24.32 6.88
N LYS A 6 -5.42 24.37 8.15
CA LYS A 6 -4.37 23.52 8.68
C LYS A 6 -4.89 22.10 8.81
N SER A 7 -4.28 21.21 8.05
CA SER A 7 -4.03 19.80 8.34
C SER A 7 -5.19 18.97 8.88
N ILE A 8 -5.87 18.27 8.01
CA ILE A 8 -6.47 16.97 8.37
C ILE A 8 -5.46 15.89 7.98
N VAL A 9 -4.37 15.80 8.73
CA VAL A 9 -3.50 14.63 8.79
C VAL A 9 -4.05 13.76 9.92
N LEU A 10 -5.11 13.02 9.65
CA LEU A 10 -5.68 12.04 10.60
C LEU A 10 -5.89 10.67 9.93
N GLY A 11 -5.03 10.31 9.00
CA GLY A 11 -5.10 9.01 8.31
C GLY A 11 -3.89 8.11 8.49
N ALA A 12 -2.79 8.64 9.01
CA ALA A 12 -1.53 7.88 9.11
C ALA A 12 -1.45 6.92 10.31
N LEU A 13 -2.42 6.92 11.21
CA LEU A 13 -2.39 6.12 12.45
C LEU A 13 -2.92 4.68 12.32
N LEU A 14 -3.50 4.30 11.17
CA LEU A 14 -4.01 2.92 11.00
C LEU A 14 -2.97 1.92 10.46
N ALA A 15 -1.87 2.39 9.90
CA ALA A 15 -0.79 1.53 9.43
C ALA A 15 0.12 1.03 10.58
N CYS A 16 0.20 1.76 11.68
CA CYS A 16 1.04 1.37 12.84
C CYS A 16 0.47 0.23 13.69
N THR A 17 -0.80 -0.13 13.55
CA THR A 17 -1.39 -1.22 14.35
C THR A 17 -1.13 -2.62 13.78
N LEU A 18 -0.64 -2.73 12.54
CA LEU A 18 -0.18 -4.02 11.99
C LEU A 18 1.24 -4.40 12.45
N PHE A 19 2.04 -3.44 12.90
CA PHE A 19 3.38 -3.69 13.45
C PHE A 19 3.39 -4.14 14.92
N GLY A 20 2.30 -3.98 15.66
CA GLY A 20 2.20 -4.34 17.07
C GLY A 20 2.00 -5.82 17.36
N ALA A 21 1.80 -6.68 16.35
CA ALA A 21 1.47 -8.09 16.55
C ALA A 21 2.69 -9.04 16.53
N ILE A 22 3.89 -8.54 16.22
CA ILE A 22 5.10 -9.38 16.11
C ILE A 22 5.86 -9.48 17.46
N SER A 23 5.46 -8.74 18.49
CA SER A 23 6.24 -8.55 19.72
C SER A 23 6.15 -9.66 20.78
N SER A 24 5.70 -10.87 20.47
CA SER A 24 5.60 -11.96 21.47
C SER A 24 6.22 -13.30 21.07
N LEU A 25 7.16 -13.30 20.14
CA LEU A 25 7.94 -14.51 19.78
C LEU A 25 9.03 -14.82 20.85
N ARG A 26 8.62 -14.95 22.12
CA ARG A 26 9.50 -15.53 23.13
C ARG A 26 9.49 -17.06 23.01
N ALA A 27 10.66 -17.61 22.61
CA ALA A 27 11.14 -18.95 22.93
C ALA A 27 10.53 -20.15 22.19
N GLN A 28 10.61 -20.15 20.88
CA GLN A 28 11.17 -21.29 20.15
C GLN A 28 11.94 -20.73 18.94
N ALA A 29 12.95 -19.93 19.25
CA ALA A 29 13.79 -19.24 18.27
C ALA A 29 14.33 -20.27 17.27
N GLY A 30 13.83 -20.17 16.02
CA GLY A 30 14.39 -20.91 14.93
C GLY A 30 13.65 -22.14 14.46
N ARG A 31 12.40 -22.39 14.82
CA ARG A 31 11.59 -23.51 14.28
C ARG A 31 10.24 -23.05 13.80
N GLY A 32 9.74 -23.69 12.76
CA GLY A 32 8.42 -23.44 12.20
C GLY A 32 8.08 -24.44 11.10
N ASP A 33 6.98 -24.18 10.42
CA ASP A 33 6.51 -24.98 9.31
C ASP A 33 6.81 -24.28 7.99
N TRP A 34 6.93 -25.04 6.92
CA TRP A 34 7.02 -24.50 5.58
C TRP A 34 5.99 -25.16 4.66
N THR A 35 5.56 -24.41 3.65
CA THR A 35 4.85 -24.97 2.50
C THR A 35 5.49 -24.49 1.19
N ILE A 36 5.34 -25.28 0.15
CA ILE A 36 5.81 -24.99 -1.19
C ILE A 36 4.74 -25.38 -2.21
N ARG A 37 4.56 -24.55 -3.24
CA ARG A 37 3.69 -24.85 -4.38
C ARG A 37 4.25 -24.19 -5.64
N LYS A 38 3.86 -24.69 -6.80
CA LYS A 38 4.23 -24.06 -8.08
C LYS A 38 3.65 -22.65 -8.17
N SER A 39 4.45 -21.72 -8.69
CA SER A 39 3.98 -20.42 -9.11
C SER A 39 3.34 -20.50 -10.51
N GLU A 40 2.47 -19.55 -10.84
CA GLU A 40 2.02 -19.33 -12.22
C GLU A 40 3.16 -18.85 -13.13
N GLN A 41 4.23 -18.29 -12.56
CA GLN A 41 5.41 -17.87 -13.30
C GLN A 41 6.34 -19.07 -13.53
N PRO A 42 6.72 -19.37 -14.79
CA PRO A 42 7.62 -20.48 -15.09
C PRO A 42 8.95 -20.37 -14.33
N GLY A 43 9.42 -21.47 -13.74
CA GLY A 43 10.68 -21.54 -13.02
C GLY A 43 10.66 -20.94 -11.61
N LYS A 44 9.50 -20.48 -11.14
CA LYS A 44 9.32 -20.00 -9.78
C LYS A 44 8.42 -20.91 -8.95
N ILE A 45 8.50 -20.71 -7.65
CA ILE A 45 7.68 -21.37 -6.64
C ILE A 45 7.12 -20.34 -5.69
N ILE A 46 6.04 -20.67 -5.05
CA ILE A 46 5.54 -19.96 -3.88
C ILE A 46 5.99 -20.75 -2.66
N PHE A 47 6.83 -20.12 -1.85
CA PHE A 47 7.36 -20.68 -0.62
C PHE A 47 6.81 -19.89 0.56
N THR A 48 6.25 -20.60 1.55
CA THR A 48 5.69 -19.98 2.74
C THR A 48 6.40 -20.48 3.97
N LEU A 49 6.93 -19.58 4.79
CA LEU A 49 7.42 -19.86 6.13
C LEU A 49 6.35 -19.51 7.14
N ILE A 50 6.10 -20.40 8.07
CA ILE A 50 5.04 -20.28 9.08
C ILE A 50 5.67 -20.42 10.45
N ILE A 51 5.55 -19.39 11.28
CA ILE A 51 5.97 -19.42 12.68
C ILE A 51 4.71 -19.32 13.54
N SER A 52 4.56 -20.27 14.44
CA SER A 52 3.42 -20.29 15.35
C SER A 52 3.92 -20.28 16.78
N ASP A 53 3.39 -19.40 17.60
CA ASP A 53 3.48 -19.46 19.05
C ASP A 53 2.09 -19.79 19.67
N ARG A 54 2.00 -19.77 20.99
CA ARG A 54 0.75 -20.13 21.68
C ARG A 54 -0.45 -19.23 21.38
N HIS A 55 -0.21 -18.02 20.83
CA HIS A 55 -1.24 -16.98 20.67
C HIS A 55 -1.25 -16.37 19.25
N ASN A 56 -0.15 -16.49 18.50
CA ASN A 56 0.02 -15.88 17.20
C ASN A 56 0.54 -16.89 16.17
N ARG A 57 0.03 -16.75 14.93
CA ARG A 57 0.57 -17.43 13.76
C ARG A 57 0.96 -16.35 12.76
N SER A 58 2.24 -16.33 12.41
CA SER A 58 2.77 -15.48 11.36
C SER A 58 3.12 -16.35 10.17
N ASN A 59 2.70 -15.96 8.98
CA ASN A 59 3.08 -16.60 7.74
C ASN A 59 3.70 -15.55 6.81
N HIS A 60 4.79 -15.94 6.17
CA HIS A 60 5.47 -15.15 5.18
C HIS A 60 5.55 -15.94 3.87
N GLU A 61 4.79 -15.50 2.87
CA GLU A 61 4.74 -16.10 1.54
C GLU A 61 5.60 -15.26 0.59
N VAL A 62 6.50 -15.95 -0.14
CA VAL A 62 7.38 -15.34 -1.13
C VAL A 62 7.36 -16.15 -2.42
N GLU A 63 7.48 -15.44 -3.54
CA GLU A 63 7.69 -16.05 -4.84
C GLU A 63 9.17 -16.04 -5.17
N GLU A 64 9.78 -17.23 -5.21
CA GLU A 64 11.21 -17.41 -5.34
C GLU A 64 11.59 -18.27 -6.56
N PRO A 65 12.78 -18.10 -7.14
CA PRO A 65 13.29 -19.01 -8.16
C PRO A 65 13.43 -20.43 -7.59
N LEU A 66 12.91 -21.44 -8.31
CA LEU A 66 13.08 -22.84 -7.92
C LEU A 66 14.56 -23.24 -7.76
N GLY A 67 15.44 -22.60 -8.52
CA GLY A 67 16.89 -22.87 -8.48
C GLY A 67 17.55 -22.60 -7.12
N ASP A 68 16.95 -21.78 -6.27
CA ASP A 68 17.46 -21.47 -4.93
C ASP A 68 17.18 -22.59 -3.92
N PHE A 69 16.34 -23.57 -4.30
CA PHE A 69 15.89 -24.69 -3.45
C PHE A 69 16.57 -25.99 -3.88
N HIS A 70 17.83 -26.15 -3.55
CA HIS A 70 18.61 -27.33 -3.91
C HIS A 70 18.03 -28.60 -3.29
N GLY A 71 17.70 -29.58 -4.13
CA GLY A 71 17.09 -30.84 -3.69
C GLY A 71 15.56 -30.90 -3.83
N VAL A 72 14.92 -29.80 -4.25
CA VAL A 72 13.49 -29.73 -4.53
C VAL A 72 13.23 -30.00 -6.03
N ASP A 73 12.47 -31.06 -6.33
CA ASP A 73 12.03 -31.38 -7.70
C ASP A 73 10.50 -31.52 -7.75
N LEU A 74 9.84 -30.43 -8.15
CA LEU A 74 8.37 -30.37 -8.25
C LEU A 74 7.82 -31.07 -9.50
N SER A 75 8.66 -31.61 -10.36
CA SER A 75 8.22 -32.32 -11.60
C SER A 75 7.92 -33.79 -11.36
N LYS A 76 8.47 -34.40 -10.30
CA LYS A 76 8.29 -35.80 -9.98
C LYS A 76 6.89 -36.06 -9.42
N PRO A 77 6.16 -37.03 -9.98
CA PRO A 77 4.85 -37.41 -9.45
C PRO A 77 4.98 -38.22 -8.16
N GLY A 78 3.89 -38.20 -7.38
CA GLY A 78 3.77 -38.95 -6.15
C GLY A 78 4.50 -38.35 -4.96
N LYS A 79 4.52 -39.09 -3.84
CA LYS A 79 5.10 -38.62 -2.58
C LYS A 79 6.63 -38.80 -2.57
N GLN A 80 7.33 -37.73 -2.21
CA GLN A 80 8.79 -37.70 -2.05
C GLN A 80 9.14 -37.07 -0.71
N ASN A 81 10.03 -37.68 0.06
CA ASN A 81 10.65 -37.00 1.18
C ASN A 81 11.71 -36.03 0.65
N VAL A 82 11.79 -34.86 1.24
CA VAL A 82 12.73 -33.80 0.85
C VAL A 82 13.44 -33.23 2.06
N GLU A 83 14.72 -32.95 1.84
CA GLU A 83 15.53 -32.14 2.74
C GLU A 83 16.21 -31.08 1.86
N PHE A 84 16.12 -29.82 2.25
CA PHE A 84 16.75 -28.73 1.52
C PHE A 84 17.15 -27.60 2.46
N THR A 85 18.02 -26.74 1.98
CA THR A 85 18.47 -25.56 2.72
C THR A 85 18.21 -24.32 1.88
N LEU A 86 17.55 -23.32 2.50
CA LEU A 86 17.46 -21.98 1.98
C LEU A 86 18.48 -21.10 2.71
N ALA A 87 19.52 -20.67 2.01
CA ALA A 87 20.57 -19.82 2.56
C ALA A 87 20.25 -18.33 2.31
N ARG A 88 20.41 -17.52 3.35
CA ARG A 88 20.29 -16.07 3.35
C ARG A 88 21.48 -15.45 4.09
N ASP A 89 21.78 -14.19 3.86
CA ASP A 89 22.85 -13.49 4.58
C ASP A 89 22.62 -13.50 6.10
N ALA A 90 21.36 -13.32 6.52
CA ALA A 90 21.00 -13.31 7.94
C ALA A 90 21.04 -14.71 8.59
N GLY A 91 21.04 -15.80 7.82
CA GLY A 91 21.07 -17.16 8.33
C GLY A 91 20.61 -18.18 7.32
N LYS A 92 20.39 -19.42 7.75
CA LYS A 92 19.89 -20.49 6.89
C LYS A 92 18.68 -21.19 7.50
N PHE A 93 17.76 -21.59 6.62
CA PHE A 93 16.62 -22.45 6.95
C PHE A 93 16.96 -23.87 6.49
N GLU A 94 17.06 -24.80 7.40
CA GLU A 94 17.22 -26.24 7.15
C GLU A 94 15.81 -26.83 7.19
N CYS A 95 15.32 -27.29 6.04
CA CYS A 95 13.95 -27.72 5.83
C CYS A 95 13.90 -29.23 5.59
N GLU A 96 12.97 -29.92 6.28
CA GLU A 96 12.65 -31.32 6.08
C GLU A 96 11.13 -31.50 5.92
N GLY A 97 10.70 -32.44 5.09
CA GLY A 97 9.28 -32.68 4.86
C GLY A 97 9.02 -33.58 3.66
N PHE A 98 7.93 -33.32 2.98
CA PHE A 98 7.55 -34.08 1.81
C PHE A 98 6.96 -33.19 0.71
N LEU A 99 7.10 -33.68 -0.54
CA LEU A 99 6.39 -33.18 -1.70
C LEU A 99 5.39 -34.22 -2.18
N HIS A 100 4.30 -33.78 -2.79
CA HIS A 100 3.32 -34.59 -3.47
C HIS A 100 2.74 -33.81 -4.66
N ASP A 101 2.98 -34.30 -5.87
CA ASP A 101 2.45 -33.73 -7.11
C ASP A 101 2.71 -32.21 -7.30
N GLY A 102 3.87 -31.76 -6.88
CA GLY A 102 4.29 -30.36 -7.06
C GLY A 102 3.96 -29.43 -5.93
N GLU A 103 3.37 -29.92 -4.85
CA GLU A 103 3.15 -29.19 -3.59
C GLU A 103 3.87 -29.90 -2.44
N GLY A 104 4.18 -29.17 -1.37
CA GLY A 104 4.84 -29.76 -0.24
C GLY A 104 4.67 -29.00 1.05
N ALA A 105 5.00 -29.69 2.14
CA ALA A 105 4.98 -29.13 3.47
C ALA A 105 5.99 -29.86 4.36
N GLY A 106 6.43 -29.17 5.41
CA GLY A 106 7.33 -29.73 6.38
C GLY A 106 7.65 -28.76 7.50
N VAL A 107 8.75 -29.04 8.17
CA VAL A 107 9.26 -28.21 9.27
C VAL A 107 10.61 -27.62 8.88
N PHE A 108 10.94 -26.49 9.44
CA PHE A 108 12.26 -25.89 9.28
C PHE A 108 12.92 -25.63 10.64
N HIS A 109 14.24 -25.60 10.60
CA HIS A 109 15.09 -25.07 11.66
C HIS A 109 15.92 -23.92 11.08
N PHE A 110 15.86 -22.76 11.77
CA PHE A 110 16.65 -21.60 11.42
C PHE A 110 17.95 -21.55 12.21
N SER A 111 19.07 -21.40 11.52
CA SER A 111 20.39 -21.19 12.09
C SER A 111 20.89 -19.79 11.72
N ALA A 112 20.94 -18.90 12.71
CA ALA A 112 21.36 -17.51 12.52
C ALA A 112 22.84 -17.42 12.11
N ASN A 113 23.16 -16.51 11.19
CA ASN A 113 24.55 -16.15 10.88
C ASN A 113 25.07 -15.16 11.93
N ALA A 114 25.99 -15.58 12.77
CA ALA A 114 26.55 -14.78 13.86
C ALA A 114 27.28 -13.50 13.37
N ASN A 115 27.74 -13.45 12.10
CA ASN A 115 28.44 -12.30 11.54
C ASN A 115 27.48 -11.25 10.95
N TYR A 116 26.24 -11.61 10.67
CA TYR A 116 25.28 -10.72 10.01
C TYR A 116 24.99 -9.44 10.81
N PRO A 117 24.70 -9.48 12.13
CA PRO A 117 24.46 -8.26 12.90
C PRO A 117 25.65 -7.31 12.92
N GLN A 118 26.88 -7.84 12.94
CA GLN A 118 28.09 -7.03 12.87
C GLN A 118 28.27 -6.37 11.49
N ALA A 119 28.00 -7.10 10.42
CA ALA A 119 28.05 -6.57 9.05
C ALA A 119 27.01 -5.48 8.82
N MET A 120 25.78 -5.66 9.31
CA MET A 120 24.72 -4.65 9.26
C MET A 120 25.07 -3.40 10.07
N ARG A 121 25.65 -3.57 11.25
CA ARG A 121 26.15 -2.42 12.07
C ARG A 121 27.24 -1.64 11.33
N ALA A 122 28.12 -2.28 10.62
CA ALA A 122 29.13 -1.60 9.80
C ALA A 122 28.50 -0.76 8.66
N LEU A 123 27.30 -1.12 8.23
CA LEU A 123 26.48 -0.34 7.29
C LEU A 123 25.65 0.77 7.99
N GLY A 124 25.61 0.81 9.32
CA GLY A 124 24.87 1.79 10.11
C GLY A 124 23.48 1.30 10.56
N PHE A 125 23.17 0.00 10.43
CA PHE A 125 21.92 -0.60 10.86
C PHE A 125 22.11 -1.36 12.16
N GLU A 126 21.42 -0.92 13.21
CA GLU A 126 21.58 -1.43 14.57
C GLU A 126 20.30 -2.11 15.11
N GLY A 127 20.38 -2.67 16.32
CA GLY A 127 19.19 -3.22 17.01
C GLY A 127 18.74 -4.58 16.48
N ILE A 128 19.66 -5.36 15.86
CA ILE A 128 19.35 -6.69 15.31
C ILE A 128 19.63 -7.73 16.40
N ASP A 129 18.58 -8.15 17.08
CA ASP A 129 18.56 -9.31 17.96
C ASP A 129 18.23 -10.58 17.16
N SER A 130 18.09 -11.71 17.86
CA SER A 130 17.83 -13.01 17.23
C SER A 130 16.47 -13.10 16.56
N GLU A 131 15.46 -12.38 17.08
CA GLU A 131 14.11 -12.34 16.52
C GLU A 131 14.08 -11.52 15.24
N LYS A 132 14.63 -10.33 15.29
CA LYS A 132 14.75 -9.45 14.12
C LYS A 132 15.65 -10.09 13.03
N GLN A 133 16.68 -10.81 13.41
CA GLN A 133 17.54 -11.52 12.45
C GLN A 133 16.77 -12.64 11.73
N LEU A 134 15.91 -13.39 12.44
CA LEU A 134 15.03 -14.37 11.81
C LEU A 134 14.04 -13.69 10.85
N GLU A 135 13.40 -12.59 11.28
CA GLU A 135 12.49 -11.80 10.42
C GLU A 135 13.21 -11.34 9.15
N MET A 136 14.41 -10.77 9.28
CA MET A 136 15.23 -10.32 8.16
C MET A 136 15.63 -11.47 7.22
N ALA A 137 15.87 -12.67 7.76
CA ALA A 137 16.13 -13.86 6.95
C ALA A 137 14.88 -14.31 6.18
N MET A 138 13.69 -14.26 6.81
CA MET A 138 12.43 -14.66 6.17
C MET A 138 12.11 -13.81 4.93
N ILE A 139 12.36 -12.50 5.01
CA ILE A 139 12.06 -11.55 3.94
C ILE A 139 13.28 -11.19 3.08
N ASP A 140 14.39 -11.88 3.28
CA ASP A 140 15.64 -11.69 2.55
C ASP A 140 16.18 -10.26 2.58
N VAL A 141 16.34 -9.68 3.75
CA VAL A 141 17.11 -8.43 3.90
C VAL A 141 18.59 -8.77 3.76
N SER A 142 19.10 -8.77 2.54
CA SER A 142 20.50 -9.07 2.25
C SER A 142 21.42 -7.88 2.58
N LEU A 143 22.72 -8.17 2.76
CA LEU A 143 23.74 -7.12 2.92
C LEU A 143 23.85 -6.25 1.67
N GLU A 144 23.61 -6.81 0.49
CA GLU A 144 23.60 -6.07 -0.76
C GLU A 144 22.43 -5.10 -0.80
N PHE A 145 21.22 -5.57 -0.51
CA PHE A 145 20.05 -4.70 -0.40
C PHE A 145 20.24 -3.56 0.60
N ALA A 146 20.80 -3.88 1.79
CA ALA A 146 21.10 -2.85 2.79
C ALA A 146 22.10 -1.80 2.28
N LYS A 147 23.15 -2.21 1.52
CA LYS A 147 24.09 -1.30 0.88
C LYS A 147 23.45 -0.44 -0.18
N GLU A 148 22.59 -1.03 -1.03
CA GLU A 148 21.84 -0.30 -2.06
C GLU A 148 20.97 0.79 -1.42
N MET A 149 20.16 0.43 -0.42
CA MET A 149 19.28 1.39 0.25
C MET A 149 20.06 2.50 0.96
N LYS A 150 21.19 2.16 1.61
CA LYS A 150 22.08 3.16 2.21
C LYS A 150 22.65 4.13 1.18
N ALA A 151 22.98 3.66 -0.02
CA ALA A 151 23.51 4.50 -1.10
C ALA A 151 22.48 5.53 -1.60
N GLU A 152 21.17 5.26 -1.44
CA GLU A 152 20.09 6.16 -1.81
C GLU A 152 19.98 7.40 -0.89
N ARG A 153 20.68 7.41 0.25
CA ARG A 153 20.74 8.54 1.22
C ARG A 153 19.36 8.99 1.69
N LEU A 154 18.52 8.03 2.02
CA LEU A 154 17.16 8.27 2.45
C LEU A 154 17.12 8.81 3.89
N GLU A 155 16.24 9.77 4.13
CA GLU A 155 15.93 10.26 5.46
C GLU A 155 15.13 9.22 6.24
N GLY A 156 15.43 9.06 7.53
CA GLY A 156 14.74 8.11 8.40
C GLY A 156 14.99 6.63 8.10
N LEU A 157 16.01 6.30 7.26
CA LEU A 157 16.34 4.91 6.96
C LEU A 157 17.04 4.24 8.15
N ASP A 158 16.38 3.25 8.71
CA ASP A 158 16.88 2.40 9.79
C ASP A 158 16.63 0.91 9.49
N THR A 159 16.90 0.04 10.47
CA THR A 159 16.71 -1.40 10.33
C THR A 159 15.24 -1.78 10.09
N ASP A 160 14.30 -1.11 10.75
CA ASP A 160 12.87 -1.38 10.60
C ASP A 160 12.37 -0.92 9.22
N LYS A 161 12.93 0.17 8.69
CA LYS A 161 12.64 0.62 7.32
C LYS A 161 13.15 -0.35 6.26
N LEU A 162 14.34 -0.97 6.45
CA LEU A 162 14.81 -2.02 5.53
C LEU A 162 13.82 -3.20 5.48
N ILE A 163 13.29 -3.60 6.63
CA ILE A 163 12.26 -4.64 6.73
C ILE A 163 11.00 -4.19 5.97
N ALA A 164 10.50 -3.00 6.27
CA ALA A 164 9.34 -2.44 5.58
C ALA A 164 9.54 -2.34 4.06
N PHE A 165 10.72 -1.94 3.61
CA PHE A 165 11.05 -1.84 2.19
C PHE A 165 10.96 -3.19 1.49
N ARG A 166 11.47 -4.26 2.13
CA ARG A 166 11.33 -5.62 1.59
C ARG A 166 9.88 -6.07 1.54
N ILE A 167 9.12 -5.86 2.62
CA ILE A 167 7.69 -6.26 2.71
C ILE A 167 6.86 -5.55 1.63
N PHE A 168 7.04 -4.23 1.48
CA PHE A 168 6.23 -3.43 0.57
C PHE A 168 6.85 -3.25 -0.83
N GLY A 169 8.00 -3.84 -1.08
CA GLY A 169 8.65 -3.81 -2.38
C GLY A 169 9.22 -2.44 -2.77
N VAL A 170 9.71 -1.67 -1.79
CA VAL A 170 10.51 -0.47 -2.07
C VAL A 170 11.90 -0.92 -2.52
N SER A 171 12.25 -0.64 -3.75
CA SER A 171 13.53 -1.00 -4.37
C SER A 171 14.25 0.23 -4.90
N LYS A 172 15.55 0.09 -5.17
CA LYS A 172 16.33 1.13 -5.84
C LYS A 172 15.70 1.57 -7.15
N VAL A 173 15.26 0.62 -7.97
CA VAL A 173 14.60 0.91 -9.26
C VAL A 173 13.35 1.77 -9.06
N TYR A 174 12.53 1.45 -8.07
CA TYR A 174 11.34 2.22 -7.74
C TYR A 174 11.69 3.66 -7.31
N ILE A 175 12.70 3.82 -6.43
CA ILE A 175 13.16 5.13 -5.96
C ILE A 175 13.68 5.98 -7.13
N GLU A 176 14.54 5.39 -7.97
CA GLU A 176 15.09 6.08 -9.15
C GLU A 176 13.99 6.47 -10.14
N GLU A 177 12.98 5.63 -10.33
CA GLU A 177 11.85 5.93 -11.20
C GLU A 177 11.03 7.11 -10.67
N LEU A 178 10.71 7.15 -9.36
CA LEU A 178 10.03 8.30 -8.74
C LEU A 178 10.83 9.59 -8.91
N ARG A 179 12.14 9.55 -8.69
CA ARG A 179 13.03 10.70 -8.90
C ARG A 179 13.05 11.18 -10.34
N SER A 180 13.03 10.26 -11.30
CA SER A 180 12.97 10.59 -12.73
C SER A 180 11.68 11.31 -13.11
N LEU A 181 10.61 11.15 -12.32
CA LEU A 181 9.33 11.83 -12.46
C LEU A 181 9.24 13.14 -11.65
N GLY A 182 10.36 13.58 -11.06
CA GLY A 182 10.47 14.86 -10.38
C GLY A 182 10.10 14.85 -8.91
N LEU A 183 9.86 13.68 -8.30
CA LEU A 183 9.65 13.56 -6.85
C LEU A 183 10.99 13.51 -6.12
N SER A 184 11.02 14.01 -4.88
CA SER A 184 12.20 13.92 -4.02
C SER A 184 12.58 12.47 -3.74
N ALA A 185 11.57 11.63 -3.41
CA ALA A 185 11.73 10.25 -3.00
C ALA A 185 12.89 10.07 -2.00
N ALA A 186 12.99 10.99 -1.05
CA ALA A 186 14.07 11.03 -0.06
C ALA A 186 13.64 10.53 1.32
N ASP A 187 12.34 10.57 1.63
CA ASP A 187 11.77 10.19 2.91
C ASP A 187 11.35 8.71 2.91
N SER A 188 11.93 7.92 3.82
CA SER A 188 11.66 6.49 3.92
C SER A 188 10.22 6.17 4.30
N ASP A 189 9.57 6.98 5.15
CA ASP A 189 8.17 6.78 5.53
C ASP A 189 7.24 7.03 4.35
N LYS A 190 7.51 8.06 3.55
CA LYS A 190 6.74 8.36 2.35
C LYS A 190 6.87 7.28 1.28
N LEU A 191 8.07 6.73 1.09
CA LEU A 191 8.27 5.62 0.16
C LEU A 191 7.46 4.37 0.55
N VAL A 192 7.41 4.05 1.85
CA VAL A 192 6.56 2.98 2.37
C VAL A 192 5.08 3.31 2.17
N ALA A 193 4.66 4.53 2.51
CA ALA A 193 3.28 4.98 2.32
C ALA A 193 2.84 4.90 0.84
N PHE A 194 3.72 5.29 -0.09
CA PHE A 194 3.46 5.18 -1.53
C PHE A 194 3.15 3.74 -1.94
N ARG A 195 3.94 2.79 -1.45
CA ARG A 195 3.73 1.37 -1.77
C ARG A 195 2.47 0.82 -1.12
N ILE A 196 2.20 1.16 0.16
CA ILE A 196 0.98 0.74 0.88
C ILE A 196 -0.27 1.25 0.18
N HIS A 197 -0.30 2.51 -0.23
CA HIS A 197 -1.46 3.13 -0.85
C HIS A 197 -1.51 2.96 -2.38
N GLY A 198 -0.49 2.33 -2.97
CA GLY A 198 -0.45 2.06 -4.40
C GLY A 198 -0.20 3.32 -5.25
N VAL A 199 0.60 4.27 -4.75
CA VAL A 199 1.14 5.34 -5.60
C VAL A 199 2.14 4.74 -6.57
N SER A 200 1.83 4.78 -7.86
CA SER A 200 2.67 4.17 -8.88
C SER A 200 3.24 5.23 -9.84
N PRO A 201 4.38 4.93 -10.49
CA PRO A 201 4.92 5.78 -11.54
C PRO A 201 3.92 6.08 -12.68
N GLU A 202 3.05 5.11 -13.01
CA GLU A 202 2.01 5.26 -14.04
C GLU A 202 1.00 6.33 -13.64
N MET A 203 0.57 6.35 -12.38
CA MET A 203 -0.34 7.38 -11.86
C MET A 203 0.31 8.76 -11.96
N ILE A 204 1.59 8.88 -11.60
CA ILE A 204 2.32 10.16 -11.66
C ILE A 204 2.41 10.65 -13.11
N ARG A 205 2.78 9.75 -14.05
CA ARG A 205 2.82 10.09 -15.50
C ARG A 205 1.46 10.52 -16.02
N TYR A 206 0.38 9.86 -15.59
CA TYR A 206 -0.98 10.25 -15.96
C TYR A 206 -1.28 11.68 -15.51
N LEU A 207 -1.00 12.00 -14.25
CA LEU A 207 -1.24 13.33 -13.68
C LEU A 207 -0.39 14.41 -14.40
N GLN A 208 0.87 14.14 -14.66
CA GLN A 208 1.75 15.05 -15.40
C GLN A 208 1.25 15.29 -16.83
N LYS A 209 0.80 14.23 -17.51
CA LYS A 209 0.19 14.35 -18.85
C LYS A 209 -1.10 15.15 -18.83
N ALA A 210 -1.87 15.09 -17.74
CA ALA A 210 -3.06 15.89 -17.52
C ALA A 210 -2.76 17.34 -17.09
N GLY A 211 -1.48 17.71 -16.93
CA GLY A 211 -1.04 19.05 -16.56
C GLY A 211 -0.88 19.31 -15.08
N TYR A 212 -0.98 18.27 -14.23
CA TYR A 212 -0.82 18.40 -12.79
C TYR A 212 0.63 18.13 -12.35
N THR A 213 1.04 18.80 -11.28
CA THR A 213 2.33 18.60 -10.60
C THR A 213 2.09 18.35 -9.12
N PRO A 214 1.57 17.16 -8.76
CA PRO A 214 1.24 16.85 -7.38
C PRO A 214 2.50 16.73 -6.52
N ASP A 215 2.41 17.17 -5.28
CA ASP A 215 3.37 16.82 -4.25
C ASP A 215 3.12 15.39 -3.72
N GLU A 216 4.05 14.91 -2.91
CA GLU A 216 4.03 13.55 -2.37
C GLU A 216 2.81 13.29 -1.46
N ASP A 217 2.40 14.29 -0.66
CA ASP A 217 1.25 14.17 0.25
C ASP A 217 -0.07 14.14 -0.53
N THR A 218 -0.18 14.92 -1.58
CA THR A 218 -1.33 14.90 -2.49
C THR A 218 -1.49 13.56 -3.19
N LEU A 219 -0.39 12.93 -3.65
CA LEU A 219 -0.43 11.60 -4.26
C LEU A 219 -0.98 10.54 -3.31
N VAL A 220 -0.53 10.54 -2.05
CA VAL A 220 -1.03 9.63 -1.02
C VAL A 220 -2.51 9.91 -0.74
N ALA A 221 -2.91 11.17 -0.56
CA ALA A 221 -4.30 11.54 -0.30
C ALA A 221 -5.23 11.11 -1.45
N MET A 222 -4.84 11.31 -2.69
CA MET A 222 -5.59 10.83 -3.86
C MET A 222 -5.83 9.32 -3.80
N ARG A 223 -4.81 8.55 -3.44
CA ARG A 223 -4.93 7.08 -3.34
C ARG A 223 -5.81 6.65 -2.18
N ILE A 224 -5.64 7.27 -1.00
CA ILE A 224 -6.47 6.98 0.19
C ILE A 224 -7.95 7.22 -0.10
N HIS A 225 -8.27 8.31 -0.78
CA HIS A 225 -9.65 8.69 -1.05
C HIS A 225 -10.19 8.15 -2.38
N GLY A 226 -9.35 7.41 -3.15
CA GLY A 226 -9.77 6.78 -4.39
C GLY A 226 -9.97 7.77 -5.57
N ALA A 227 -9.26 8.90 -5.57
CA ALA A 227 -9.17 9.77 -6.75
C ALA A 227 -8.16 9.18 -7.75
N THR A 228 -8.57 8.06 -8.38
CA THR A 228 -7.74 7.33 -9.35
C THR A 228 -7.79 7.96 -10.74
N PRO A 229 -6.81 7.66 -11.62
CA PRO A 229 -6.85 8.10 -13.02
C PRO A 229 -8.16 7.76 -13.73
N GLU A 230 -8.70 6.56 -13.52
CA GLU A 230 -9.94 6.09 -14.14
C GLU A 230 -11.14 6.94 -13.68
N TRP A 231 -11.19 7.21 -12.37
CA TRP A 231 -12.25 8.05 -11.82
C TRP A 231 -12.11 9.51 -12.27
N MET A 232 -10.90 10.04 -12.39
CA MET A 232 -10.67 11.37 -12.96
C MET A 232 -11.14 11.45 -14.40
N ASP A 233 -10.96 10.41 -15.21
CA ASP A 233 -11.50 10.35 -16.57
C ASP A 233 -13.04 10.31 -16.59
N GLU A 234 -13.68 9.70 -15.59
CA GLU A 234 -15.13 9.75 -15.43
C GLU A 234 -15.62 11.16 -15.09
N MET A 235 -14.96 11.84 -14.15
CA MET A 235 -15.27 13.22 -13.78
C MET A 235 -15.08 14.17 -14.96
N LYS A 236 -14.03 13.98 -15.77
CA LYS A 236 -13.81 14.74 -16.99
C LYS A 236 -14.97 14.55 -17.98
N ARG A 237 -15.47 13.33 -18.16
CA ARG A 237 -16.64 13.06 -19.02
C ARG A 237 -17.90 13.71 -18.47
N ALA A 238 -18.02 13.88 -17.16
CA ALA A 238 -19.10 14.60 -16.51
C ALA A 238 -18.94 16.14 -16.57
N GLY A 239 -17.89 16.65 -17.25
CA GLY A 239 -17.66 18.08 -17.46
C GLY A 239 -16.75 18.75 -16.43
N TYR A 240 -16.09 17.96 -15.57
CA TYR A 240 -15.17 18.44 -14.55
C TYR A 240 -13.71 18.05 -14.89
N ASP A 241 -13.25 18.58 -15.99
CA ASP A 241 -11.85 18.59 -16.37
C ASP A 241 -11.13 19.84 -15.78
N HIS A 242 -9.84 19.71 -15.52
CA HIS A 242 -8.99 20.81 -15.04
C HIS A 242 -9.42 21.47 -13.73
N ILE A 243 -10.02 20.72 -12.81
CA ILE A 243 -10.22 21.15 -11.43
C ILE A 243 -8.98 20.82 -10.60
N GLU A 244 -8.79 21.56 -9.50
CA GLU A 244 -7.64 21.36 -8.62
C GLU A 244 -7.67 19.95 -7.98
N LEU A 245 -6.50 19.34 -7.75
CA LEU A 245 -6.42 18.00 -7.15
C LEU A 245 -7.05 17.94 -5.76
N GLN A 246 -7.00 19.04 -5.00
CA GLN A 246 -7.64 19.13 -3.68
C GLN A 246 -9.17 19.09 -3.78
N GLU A 247 -9.75 19.68 -4.84
CA GLU A 247 -11.19 19.60 -5.11
C GLU A 247 -11.58 18.17 -5.55
N MET A 248 -10.75 17.51 -6.38
CA MET A 248 -10.93 16.09 -6.74
C MET A 248 -10.96 15.19 -5.49
N ILE A 249 -10.02 15.40 -4.58
CA ILE A 249 -9.99 14.70 -3.29
C ILE A 249 -11.24 15.01 -2.48
N GLY A 250 -11.63 16.29 -2.42
CA GLY A 250 -12.87 16.75 -1.77
C GLY A 250 -14.12 16.07 -2.33
N PHE A 251 -14.21 15.92 -3.64
CA PHE A 251 -15.30 15.18 -4.29
C PHE A 251 -15.40 13.74 -3.80
N ARG A 252 -14.26 13.05 -3.72
CA ARG A 252 -14.22 11.67 -3.22
C ARG A 252 -14.61 11.57 -1.74
N ILE A 253 -14.11 12.49 -0.90
CA ILE A 253 -14.40 12.52 0.53
C ILE A 253 -15.90 12.72 0.78
N HIS A 254 -16.53 13.62 0.03
CA HIS A 254 -17.94 14.00 0.24
C HIS A 254 -18.91 13.24 -0.67
N GLY A 255 -18.42 12.32 -1.50
CA GLY A 255 -19.27 11.48 -2.35
C GLY A 255 -19.90 12.23 -3.54
N VAL A 256 -19.22 13.24 -4.07
CA VAL A 256 -19.57 13.82 -5.38
C VAL A 256 -19.15 12.81 -6.46
N SER A 257 -20.12 12.26 -7.18
CA SER A 257 -19.88 11.26 -8.22
C SER A 257 -20.33 11.76 -9.59
N PRO A 258 -19.85 11.14 -10.70
CA PRO A 258 -20.32 11.44 -12.05
C PRO A 258 -21.84 11.29 -12.19
N GLU A 259 -22.44 10.30 -11.52
CA GLU A 259 -23.90 10.06 -11.54
C GLU A 259 -24.63 11.23 -10.89
N PHE A 260 -24.18 11.69 -9.71
CA PHE A 260 -24.75 12.83 -9.02
C PHE A 260 -24.72 14.09 -9.89
N ILE A 261 -23.62 14.33 -10.58
CA ILE A 261 -23.47 15.45 -11.52
C ILE A 261 -24.46 15.31 -12.68
N THR A 262 -24.60 14.11 -13.25
CA THR A 262 -25.52 13.84 -14.34
C THR A 262 -26.96 14.11 -13.93
N GLU A 263 -27.38 13.64 -12.76
CA GLU A 263 -28.74 13.88 -12.24
C GLU A 263 -28.99 15.38 -11.99
N LEU A 264 -27.99 16.13 -11.52
CA LEU A 264 -28.12 17.59 -11.38
C LEU A 264 -28.25 18.29 -12.74
N HIS A 265 -27.52 17.84 -13.76
CA HIS A 265 -27.66 18.35 -15.13
C HIS A 265 -29.08 18.15 -15.67
N GLU A 266 -29.69 16.97 -15.44
CA GLU A 266 -31.08 16.67 -15.83
C GLU A 266 -32.08 17.59 -15.09
N LEU A 267 -31.75 18.01 -13.89
CA LEU A 267 -32.53 18.97 -13.11
C LEU A 267 -32.26 20.43 -13.50
N GLY A 268 -31.39 20.69 -14.47
CA GLY A 268 -31.13 22.03 -15.01
C GLY A 268 -29.94 22.75 -14.37
N TYR A 269 -29.18 22.09 -13.45
CA TYR A 269 -27.97 22.66 -12.88
C TYR A 269 -26.76 22.27 -13.77
N LYS A 270 -26.48 23.10 -14.78
CA LYS A 270 -25.57 22.70 -15.87
C LYS A 270 -24.13 22.51 -15.48
N ARG A 271 -23.56 23.31 -14.60
CA ARG A 271 -22.16 23.19 -14.13
C ARG A 271 -22.01 23.90 -12.79
N PRO A 272 -22.48 23.29 -11.69
CA PRO A 272 -22.19 23.83 -10.37
C PRO A 272 -20.68 23.93 -10.12
N GLU A 273 -20.26 24.94 -9.36
CA GLU A 273 -18.87 25.05 -8.95
C GLU A 273 -18.48 23.89 -7.99
N PRO A 274 -17.20 23.47 -7.96
CA PRO A 274 -16.76 22.36 -7.11
C PRO A 274 -17.19 22.49 -5.65
N GLU A 275 -17.04 23.66 -5.07
CA GLU A 275 -17.45 23.93 -3.68
C GLU A 275 -18.97 23.80 -3.49
N GLN A 276 -19.76 24.13 -4.48
CA GLN A 276 -21.21 23.98 -4.42
C GLN A 276 -21.61 22.51 -4.42
N LEU A 277 -20.98 21.68 -5.24
CA LEU A 277 -21.21 20.23 -5.25
C LEU A 277 -20.87 19.60 -3.90
N ILE A 278 -19.73 19.99 -3.34
CA ILE A 278 -19.28 19.54 -2.01
C ILE A 278 -20.30 19.98 -0.94
N ALA A 279 -20.72 21.25 -0.96
CA ALA A 279 -21.70 21.78 0.00
C ALA A 279 -23.06 21.04 -0.11
N MET A 280 -23.53 20.75 -1.32
CA MET A 280 -24.74 19.96 -1.53
C MET A 280 -24.63 18.59 -0.86
N ARG A 281 -23.51 17.90 -1.05
CA ARG A 281 -23.28 16.57 -0.45
C ARG A 281 -23.16 16.63 1.07
N ILE A 282 -22.42 17.60 1.62
CA ILE A 282 -22.28 17.79 3.08
C ILE A 282 -23.63 18.01 3.75
N HIS A 283 -24.50 18.82 3.14
CA HIS A 283 -25.80 19.18 3.71
C HIS A 283 -26.95 18.30 3.26
N GLY A 284 -26.67 17.22 2.50
CA GLY A 284 -27.69 16.26 2.09
C GLY A 284 -28.68 16.79 1.05
N VAL A 285 -28.25 17.72 0.20
CA VAL A 285 -29.03 18.14 -0.97
C VAL A 285 -28.89 17.07 -2.05
N THR A 286 -29.93 16.26 -2.24
CA THR A 286 -29.99 15.20 -3.24
C THR A 286 -30.89 15.60 -4.42
N PRO A 287 -30.79 14.90 -5.57
CA PRO A 287 -31.73 15.08 -6.68
C PRO A 287 -33.18 14.89 -6.26
N GLU A 288 -33.46 13.94 -5.36
CA GLU A 288 -34.83 13.69 -4.82
C GLU A 288 -35.34 14.89 -4.02
N PHE A 289 -34.48 15.44 -3.13
CA PHE A 289 -34.83 16.65 -2.37
C PHE A 289 -35.18 17.82 -3.29
N ILE A 290 -34.45 18.02 -4.37
CA ILE A 290 -34.73 19.08 -5.34
C ILE A 290 -36.08 18.83 -6.02
N LYS A 291 -36.38 17.60 -6.41
CA LYS A 291 -37.67 17.22 -7.03
C LYS A 291 -38.83 17.45 -6.05
N ASP A 292 -38.60 17.09 -4.79
CA ASP A 292 -39.59 17.27 -3.73
C ASP A 292 -39.92 18.75 -3.49
N MET A 293 -38.92 19.59 -3.32
CA MET A 293 -39.10 21.03 -3.17
C MET A 293 -39.86 21.66 -4.36
N ARG A 294 -39.58 21.22 -5.59
CA ARG A 294 -40.32 21.66 -6.79
C ARG A 294 -41.78 21.19 -6.76
N SER A 295 -42.07 20.00 -6.28
CA SER A 295 -43.41 19.47 -6.17
C SER A 295 -44.28 20.27 -5.18
N HIS A 296 -43.64 20.86 -4.16
CA HIS A 296 -44.24 21.77 -3.20
C HIS A 296 -44.34 23.22 -3.70
N GLY A 297 -44.12 23.44 -4.99
CA GLY A 297 -44.31 24.74 -5.64
C GLY A 297 -43.15 25.71 -5.52
N MET A 298 -42.02 25.28 -4.99
CA MET A 298 -40.81 26.09 -4.97
C MET A 298 -40.16 26.12 -6.38
N GLN A 299 -40.12 27.31 -6.95
CA GLN A 299 -39.49 27.58 -8.24
C GLN A 299 -38.15 28.32 -8.02
N ASP A 300 -37.32 28.37 -9.01
CA ASP A 300 -36.04 29.12 -9.00
C ASP A 300 -35.13 28.78 -7.79
N LEU A 301 -34.98 27.50 -7.53
CA LEU A 301 -34.11 26.98 -6.46
C LEU A 301 -32.64 27.06 -6.89
N THR A 302 -31.92 28.06 -6.41
CA THR A 302 -30.46 28.12 -6.53
C THR A 302 -29.83 27.08 -5.59
N ILE A 303 -28.59 26.67 -5.86
CA ILE A 303 -27.85 25.73 -5.01
C ILE A 303 -27.69 26.26 -3.59
N ASP A 304 -27.35 27.54 -3.43
CA ASP A 304 -27.21 28.19 -2.12
C ASP A 304 -28.51 28.16 -1.32
N LYS A 305 -29.67 28.36 -2.02
CA LYS A 305 -30.99 28.27 -1.38
C LYS A 305 -31.30 26.84 -0.96
N LEU A 306 -31.01 25.83 -1.79
CA LEU A 306 -31.19 24.42 -1.44
C LEU A 306 -30.35 24.03 -0.21
N VAL A 307 -29.07 24.41 -0.19
CA VAL A 307 -28.18 24.20 0.95
C VAL A 307 -28.73 24.88 2.20
N SER A 308 -29.20 26.13 2.08
CA SER A 308 -29.78 26.86 3.21
C SER A 308 -31.07 26.20 3.76
N LEU A 309 -31.92 25.64 2.90
CA LEU A 309 -33.12 24.90 3.32
C LEU A 309 -32.74 23.66 4.14
N ARG A 310 -31.76 22.91 3.68
CA ARG A 310 -31.26 21.71 4.41
C ARG A 310 -30.63 22.08 5.75
N ILE A 311 -29.84 23.16 5.83
CA ILE A 311 -29.28 23.68 7.09
C ILE A 311 -30.36 24.05 8.08
N GLN A 312 -31.53 24.56 7.60
CA GLN A 312 -32.70 24.93 8.43
C GLN A 312 -33.57 23.72 8.82
N GLY A 313 -33.19 22.51 8.42
CA GLY A 313 -33.92 21.28 8.76
C GLY A 313 -35.19 21.07 7.93
N ILE A 314 -35.27 21.64 6.75
CA ILE A 314 -36.34 21.36 5.78
C ILE A 314 -35.94 20.07 5.01
N ASP A 315 -36.78 19.06 5.18
CA ASP A 315 -36.66 17.75 4.54
C ASP A 315 -37.55 17.61 3.32
#